data_dcb7dfa3b538b3613bc7bcfe79ee74ac
#
_entry.id   dcb7dfa3b538b3613bc7bcfe79ee74ac
#
_cell.length_a   1.000
_cell.length_b   1.000
_cell.length_c   1.000
_cell.angle_alpha   90.00
_cell.angle_beta   90.00
_cell.angle_gamma   90.00
#
_symmetry.space_group_name_H-M   'P 1'
#
loop_
_entity.id
_entity.type
_entity.pdbx_description
1 polymer ?
#
loop_
_entity_poly.entity_id
_entity_poly.type
_entity_poly.pdbx_seq_one_letter_code
_entity_poly.pdbx_strand_id
1 'polypeptide(L)'
;VKRYCTQKVANQTPQRIIHLGYESTGSFQMPGVPLSSMLPAMKDFTVNRVSAIRAQVNIPVVSTNKIIWQLGANYWGSNFNLENPGTNLFAKELNNNSMTSAGINTTIFKPLNEKNFLILQASVDANGFFKSMSDINGKSLTLSATAIYGWKTSEKNMIGTGIARTYRAGQLIHVPVLFWNKTFNDRWGMELLLPAKGHLRYNFSTSNMLQAGFELEGNQFSMRLPNSQNGTVFIQRGEFKPRIMWDKKISGFIWFNVQAGLRYNYRFDVMNQYDAKKDNQRYFTSKLGNPMFFNFSLNFVSP
;
A
#
# COMPACT_ATOMS: atom_id res chain seq x y z
N VAL A 1 32.55 24.66 -3.31
CA VAL A 1 31.76 23.69 -2.58
C VAL A 1 30.83 23.00 -3.58
N LYS A 2 30.91 21.67 -3.69
CA LYS A 2 30.05 20.88 -4.61
C LYS A 2 28.62 20.95 -4.13
N ARG A 3 27.69 21.45 -4.96
CA ARG A 3 26.26 21.51 -4.67
C ARG A 3 25.57 20.21 -5.09
N TYR A 4 24.51 19.88 -4.41
CA TYR A 4 23.71 18.68 -4.68
C TYR A 4 22.22 19.03 -4.70
N CYS A 5 21.42 18.30 -5.51
CA CYS A 5 19.97 18.49 -5.54
C CYS A 5 19.30 18.01 -4.25
N THR A 6 18.24 18.68 -3.83
CA THR A 6 17.44 18.31 -2.65
C THR A 6 16.39 17.26 -3.01
N GLN A 7 15.94 16.50 -2.00
CA GLN A 7 14.99 15.37 -2.16
C GLN A 7 13.57 15.82 -2.54
N LYS A 8 13.20 17.05 -2.25
CA LYS A 8 11.82 17.55 -2.42
C LYS A 8 11.77 18.73 -3.38
N VAL A 9 10.61 18.93 -3.98
CA VAL A 9 10.27 20.20 -4.64
C VAL A 9 9.67 21.19 -3.64
N ALA A 10 9.68 22.48 -3.96
CA ALA A 10 9.09 23.52 -3.13
C ALA A 10 7.59 23.24 -2.89
N ASN A 11 7.09 23.52 -1.70
CA ASN A 11 5.69 23.35 -1.29
C ASN A 11 5.14 21.90 -1.42
N GLN A 12 6.01 20.89 -1.50
CA GLN A 12 5.64 19.49 -1.52
C GLN A 12 5.04 19.05 -0.18
N THR A 13 4.20 18.01 -0.21
CA THR A 13 3.65 17.37 1.00
C THR A 13 4.76 17.02 1.99
N PRO A 14 4.60 17.35 3.29
CA PRO A 14 5.57 17.00 4.31
C PRO A 14 5.81 15.48 4.37
N GLN A 15 7.05 15.09 4.61
CA GLN A 15 7.40 13.69 4.73
C GLN A 15 6.95 13.14 6.08
N ARG A 16 6.15 12.07 6.06
CA ARG A 16 5.67 11.40 7.26
C ARG A 16 6.78 10.50 7.83
N ILE A 17 7.19 10.77 9.08
CA ILE A 17 8.12 9.95 9.85
C ILE A 17 7.37 8.84 10.56
N ILE A 18 6.27 9.20 11.26
CA ILE A 18 5.37 8.24 11.90
C ILE A 18 3.96 8.46 11.35
N HIS A 19 3.30 7.37 11.03
CA HIS A 19 1.92 7.35 10.60
C HIS A 19 1.15 6.32 11.42
N LEU A 20 0.01 6.73 11.96
CA LEU A 20 -0.95 5.86 12.62
C LEU A 20 -2.34 6.16 12.08
N GLY A 21 -2.95 5.19 11.42
CA GLY A 21 -4.23 5.36 10.73
C GLY A 21 -5.21 4.24 11.01
N TYR A 22 -6.48 4.61 10.96
CA TYR A 22 -7.62 3.69 10.98
C TYR A 22 -8.45 3.89 9.73
N GLU A 23 -8.78 2.79 9.05
CA GLU A 23 -9.62 2.78 7.85
C GLU A 23 -10.86 1.92 8.09
N SER A 24 -12.00 2.37 7.60
CA SER A 24 -13.26 1.60 7.62
C SER A 24 -13.95 1.71 6.26
N THR A 25 -14.59 0.60 5.84
CA THR A 25 -15.39 0.58 4.61
C THR A 25 -16.86 0.46 4.92
N GLY A 26 -17.71 0.84 3.97
CA GLY A 26 -19.12 0.43 3.93
C GLY A 26 -19.27 -1.05 3.62
N SER A 27 -20.53 -1.53 3.65
CA SER A 27 -20.87 -2.90 3.30
C SER A 27 -20.74 -3.16 1.79
N PHE A 28 -20.47 -4.42 1.44
CA PHE A 28 -20.41 -4.88 0.04
C PHE A 28 -20.62 -6.39 -0.08
N GLN A 29 -20.93 -6.84 -1.28
CA GLN A 29 -21.08 -8.25 -1.59
C GLN A 29 -19.73 -8.89 -1.92
N MET A 30 -19.54 -10.11 -1.46
CA MET A 30 -18.43 -11.01 -1.80
C MET A 30 -19.00 -12.26 -2.45
N PRO A 31 -19.27 -12.22 -3.78
CA PRO A 31 -19.81 -13.39 -4.49
C PRO A 31 -18.81 -14.54 -4.47
N GLY A 32 -19.30 -15.73 -4.19
CA GLY A 32 -18.52 -16.95 -4.18
C GLY A 32 -18.59 -17.66 -5.52
N VAL A 33 -17.55 -17.61 -6.33
CA VAL A 33 -17.45 -18.41 -7.56
C VAL A 33 -16.38 -19.49 -7.37
N PRO A 34 -16.77 -20.72 -6.99
CA PRO A 34 -15.82 -21.82 -6.88
C PRO A 34 -15.33 -22.22 -8.28
N LEU A 35 -14.03 -22.32 -8.46
CA LEU A 35 -13.41 -22.81 -9.69
C LEU A 35 -12.91 -24.25 -9.55
N SER A 36 -13.02 -24.83 -8.36
CA SER A 36 -12.59 -26.18 -8.05
C SER A 36 -13.64 -26.92 -7.23
N SER A 37 -13.90 -28.17 -7.60
CA SER A 37 -14.78 -29.09 -6.84
C SER A 37 -14.24 -29.47 -5.46
N MET A 38 -12.99 -29.10 -5.13
CA MET A 38 -12.34 -29.42 -3.86
C MET A 38 -12.75 -28.50 -2.70
N LEU A 39 -13.36 -27.35 -2.98
CA LEU A 39 -13.94 -26.48 -1.96
C LEU A 39 -15.47 -26.56 -2.08
N PRO A 40 -16.20 -26.70 -0.94
CA PRO A 40 -17.65 -26.65 -0.98
C PRO A 40 -18.09 -25.34 -1.63
N ALA A 41 -19.18 -25.41 -2.42
CA ALA A 41 -19.73 -24.24 -3.09
C ALA A 41 -19.85 -23.09 -2.08
N MET A 42 -19.06 -22.04 -2.30
CA MET A 42 -19.15 -20.85 -1.48
C MET A 42 -20.46 -20.13 -1.85
N LYS A 43 -21.31 -19.92 -0.85
CA LYS A 43 -22.42 -18.99 -0.97
C LYS A 43 -21.87 -17.57 -1.08
N ASP A 44 -22.66 -16.70 -1.69
CA ASP A 44 -22.39 -15.26 -1.63
C ASP A 44 -22.43 -14.80 -0.17
N PHE A 45 -21.46 -13.99 0.21
CA PHE A 45 -21.39 -13.39 1.55
C PHE A 45 -21.57 -11.88 1.45
N THR A 46 -22.29 -11.32 2.43
CA THR A 46 -22.28 -9.89 2.69
C THR A 46 -21.13 -9.60 3.64
N VAL A 47 -20.24 -8.71 3.25
CA VAL A 47 -19.26 -8.10 4.13
C VAL A 47 -19.89 -6.84 4.70
N ASN A 48 -20.22 -6.82 5.99
CA ASN A 48 -20.82 -5.66 6.63
C ASN A 48 -19.86 -4.49 6.70
N ARG A 49 -18.59 -4.78 6.97
CA ARG A 49 -17.53 -3.78 7.10
C ARG A 49 -16.16 -4.45 7.00
N VAL A 50 -15.19 -3.74 6.45
CA VAL A 50 -13.77 -4.03 6.64
C VAL A 50 -13.17 -2.89 7.45
N SER A 51 -12.54 -3.19 8.56
CA SER A 51 -11.78 -2.23 9.36
C SER A 51 -10.31 -2.56 9.32
N ALA A 52 -9.45 -1.54 9.20
CA ALA A 52 -8.01 -1.74 9.15
C ALA A 52 -7.27 -0.71 10.00
N ILE A 53 -6.18 -1.16 10.61
CA ILE A 53 -5.20 -0.31 11.28
C ILE A 53 -3.93 -0.30 10.44
N ARG A 54 -3.33 0.87 10.30
CA ARG A 54 -2.05 1.06 9.63
C ARG A 54 -1.11 1.82 10.56
N ALA A 55 0.07 1.27 10.79
CA ALA A 55 1.15 1.95 11.49
C ALA A 55 2.40 1.91 10.61
N GLN A 56 3.13 3.01 10.55
CA GLN A 56 4.36 3.10 9.77
C GLN A 56 5.34 4.05 10.45
N VAL A 57 6.60 3.67 10.45
CA VAL A 57 7.71 4.49 10.92
C VAL A 57 8.78 4.52 9.84
N ASN A 58 9.31 5.70 9.50
CA ASN A 58 10.41 5.89 8.56
C ASN A 58 11.40 6.89 9.16
N ILE A 59 12.53 6.40 9.64
CA ILE A 59 13.53 7.19 10.33
C ILE A 59 14.72 7.44 9.40
N PRO A 60 15.15 8.70 9.18
CA PRO A 60 16.40 8.99 8.50
C PRO A 60 17.58 8.61 9.41
N VAL A 61 18.30 7.55 9.05
CA VAL A 61 19.52 7.11 9.77
C VAL A 61 20.76 7.84 9.29
N VAL A 62 20.73 8.31 8.04
CA VAL A 62 21.74 9.22 7.49
C VAL A 62 21.01 10.34 6.74
N SER A 63 21.35 11.58 7.07
CA SER A 63 20.78 12.76 6.38
C SER A 63 21.88 13.77 6.12
N THR A 64 22.46 13.70 4.93
CA THR A 64 23.51 14.58 4.46
C THR A 64 23.17 15.12 3.08
N ASN A 65 23.89 16.14 2.62
CA ASN A 65 23.74 16.63 1.25
C ASN A 65 24.15 15.61 0.17
N LYS A 66 24.87 14.54 0.54
CA LYS A 66 25.36 13.52 -0.39
C LYS A 66 24.51 12.25 -0.41
N ILE A 67 23.75 12.01 0.65
CA ILE A 67 22.89 10.84 0.79
C ILE A 67 21.86 11.07 1.89
N ILE A 68 20.64 10.67 1.65
CA ILE A 68 19.60 10.51 2.66
C ILE A 68 19.23 9.03 2.66
N TRP A 69 19.47 8.38 3.79
CA TRP A 69 19.13 6.97 3.98
C TRP A 69 18.13 6.83 5.10
N GLN A 70 17.02 6.18 4.81
CA GLN A 70 15.92 5.95 5.73
C GLN A 70 15.70 4.45 5.94
N LEU A 71 15.46 4.07 7.18
CA LEU A 71 14.94 2.77 7.55
C LEU A 71 13.52 2.92 8.06
N GLY A 72 12.69 1.95 7.75
CA GLY A 72 11.31 1.95 8.17
C GLY A 72 10.80 0.58 8.57
N ALA A 73 9.68 0.62 9.31
CA ALA A 73 8.85 -0.52 9.62
C ALA A 73 7.41 -0.17 9.32
N ASN A 74 6.65 -1.14 8.87
CA ASN A 74 5.23 -0.98 8.56
C ASN A 74 4.42 -2.14 9.11
N TYR A 75 3.22 -1.82 9.52
CA TYR A 75 2.17 -2.75 9.91
C TYR A 75 0.85 -2.32 9.29
N TRP A 76 0.13 -3.27 8.73
CA TRP A 76 -1.23 -3.13 8.29
C TRP A 76 -2.00 -4.39 8.68
N GLY A 77 -3.10 -4.22 9.41
CA GLY A 77 -3.99 -5.30 9.80
C GLY A 77 -5.41 -4.96 9.41
N SER A 78 -6.10 -5.87 8.72
CA SER A 78 -7.45 -5.67 8.21
C SER A 78 -8.37 -6.81 8.64
N ASN A 79 -9.50 -6.46 9.26
CA ASN A 79 -10.49 -7.39 9.74
C ASN A 79 -11.76 -7.30 8.87
N PHE A 80 -12.21 -8.44 8.38
CA PHE A 80 -13.47 -8.57 7.66
C PHE A 80 -14.58 -8.95 8.63
N ASN A 81 -15.67 -8.24 8.60
CA ASN A 81 -16.89 -8.58 9.33
C ASN A 81 -17.92 -9.14 8.33
N LEU A 82 -18.04 -10.45 8.29
CA LEU A 82 -18.95 -11.18 7.40
C LEU A 82 -20.29 -11.42 8.08
N GLU A 83 -21.35 -11.24 7.33
CA GLU A 83 -22.68 -11.66 7.76
C GLU A 83 -22.81 -13.19 7.61
N ASN A 84 -23.06 -13.89 8.71
CA ASN A 84 -23.31 -15.34 8.74
C ASN A 84 -22.26 -16.18 7.96
N PRO A 85 -20.98 -16.22 8.39
CA PRO A 85 -19.94 -16.99 7.71
C PRO A 85 -20.24 -18.52 7.66
N GLY A 86 -21.26 -19.00 8.39
CA GLY A 86 -21.74 -20.37 8.36
C GLY A 86 -20.69 -21.40 8.76
N THR A 87 -20.68 -22.55 8.08
CA THR A 87 -19.71 -23.64 8.30
C THR A 87 -18.50 -23.56 7.36
N ASN A 88 -18.48 -22.61 6.41
CA ASN A 88 -17.40 -22.46 5.45
C ASN A 88 -16.10 -22.05 6.15
N LEU A 89 -15.07 -22.91 6.06
CA LEU A 89 -13.79 -22.67 6.75
C LEU A 89 -13.05 -21.43 6.26
N PHE A 90 -13.09 -21.15 4.96
CA PHE A 90 -12.45 -19.95 4.40
C PHE A 90 -13.14 -18.68 4.93
N ALA A 91 -14.46 -18.63 4.92
CA ALA A 91 -15.23 -17.51 5.46
C ALA A 91 -14.99 -17.31 6.96
N LYS A 92 -14.92 -18.40 7.73
CA LYS A 92 -14.59 -18.36 9.17
C LYS A 92 -13.18 -17.80 9.40
N GLU A 93 -12.17 -18.28 8.68
CA GLU A 93 -10.80 -17.79 8.81
C GLU A 93 -10.69 -16.31 8.41
N LEU A 94 -11.39 -15.88 7.35
CA LEU A 94 -11.44 -14.50 6.91
C LEU A 94 -12.13 -13.58 7.94
N ASN A 95 -13.20 -14.08 8.59
CA ASN A 95 -13.95 -13.32 9.60
C ASN A 95 -13.24 -13.23 10.96
N ASN A 96 -12.59 -14.31 11.37
CA ASN A 96 -12.07 -14.44 12.74
C ASN A 96 -10.62 -14.01 12.89
N ASN A 97 -9.89 -13.90 11.79
CA ASN A 97 -8.46 -13.56 11.81
C ASN A 97 -8.19 -12.32 10.97
N SER A 98 -7.20 -11.55 11.38
CA SER A 98 -6.76 -10.36 10.66
C SER A 98 -5.91 -10.73 9.44
N MET A 99 -6.22 -10.16 8.29
CA MET A 99 -5.33 -10.13 7.14
C MET A 99 -4.22 -9.12 7.43
N THR A 100 -3.01 -9.60 7.67
CA THR A 100 -1.90 -8.80 8.20
C THR A 100 -0.76 -8.69 7.19
N SER A 101 -0.19 -7.50 7.09
CA SER A 101 1.07 -7.21 6.42
C SER A 101 1.98 -6.48 7.40
N ALA A 102 3.13 -7.05 7.72
CA ALA A 102 4.12 -6.43 8.59
C ALA A 102 5.51 -6.59 8.00
N GLY A 103 6.28 -5.51 7.97
CA GLY A 103 7.58 -5.56 7.31
C GLY A 103 8.52 -4.44 7.67
N ILE A 104 9.69 -4.54 7.07
CA ILE A 104 10.73 -3.52 7.13
C ILE A 104 11.04 -3.01 5.73
N ASN A 105 11.44 -1.77 5.65
CA ASN A 105 11.78 -1.14 4.38
C ASN A 105 13.00 -0.23 4.52
N THR A 106 13.63 0.03 3.40
CA THR A 106 14.72 1.00 3.30
C THR A 106 14.52 1.87 2.06
N THR A 107 14.86 3.14 2.19
CA THR A 107 14.86 4.10 1.08
C THR A 107 16.15 4.90 1.10
N ILE A 108 16.83 4.93 -0.02
CA ILE A 108 18.03 5.74 -0.25
C ILE A 108 17.72 6.77 -1.32
N PHE A 109 17.87 8.03 -0.99
CA PHE A 109 17.95 9.12 -1.96
C PHE A 109 19.41 9.55 -2.07
N LYS A 110 19.99 9.37 -3.24
CA LYS A 110 21.38 9.75 -3.52
C LYS A 110 21.44 10.80 -4.62
N PRO A 111 21.66 12.08 -4.27
CA PRO A 111 21.97 13.09 -5.27
C PRO A 111 23.36 12.77 -5.87
N LEU A 112 23.46 12.76 -7.17
CA LEU A 112 24.70 12.50 -7.91
C LEU A 112 25.42 13.81 -8.20
N ASN A 113 24.65 14.88 -8.43
CA ASN A 113 25.09 16.25 -8.65
C ASN A 113 23.94 17.24 -8.39
N GLU A 114 24.03 18.49 -8.85
CA GLU A 114 22.98 19.50 -8.68
C GLU A 114 21.66 19.16 -9.36
N LYS A 115 21.67 18.32 -10.38
CA LYS A 115 20.49 17.99 -11.20
C LYS A 115 20.06 16.55 -11.10
N ASN A 116 21.01 15.61 -11.00
CA ASN A 116 20.73 14.19 -11.12
C ASN A 116 20.68 13.50 -9.76
N PHE A 117 19.78 12.54 -9.63
CA PHE A 117 19.64 11.75 -8.41
C PHE A 117 19.27 10.29 -8.72
N LEU A 118 19.49 9.45 -7.72
CA LEU A 118 19.06 8.05 -7.68
C LEU A 118 18.17 7.83 -6.47
N ILE A 119 17.05 7.11 -6.65
CA ILE A 119 16.22 6.60 -5.55
C ILE A 119 16.28 5.08 -5.60
N LEU A 120 16.63 4.47 -4.48
CA LEU A 120 16.57 3.02 -4.28
C LEU A 120 15.65 2.73 -3.11
N GLN A 121 14.73 1.79 -3.32
CA GLN A 121 13.82 1.33 -2.26
C GLN A 121 13.81 -0.18 -2.25
N ALA A 122 13.74 -0.77 -1.06
CA ALA A 122 13.52 -2.19 -0.86
C ALA A 122 12.64 -2.42 0.36
N SER A 123 11.82 -3.47 0.32
CA SER A 123 11.05 -3.92 1.48
C SER A 123 10.96 -5.44 1.52
N VAL A 124 10.84 -5.96 2.74
CA VAL A 124 10.48 -7.35 3.03
C VAL A 124 9.27 -7.30 3.94
N ASP A 125 8.17 -7.91 3.49
CA ASP A 125 6.91 -7.91 4.21
C ASP A 125 6.42 -9.35 4.42
N ALA A 126 6.03 -9.68 5.66
CA ALA A 126 5.30 -10.89 6.00
C ALA A 126 3.80 -10.63 5.82
N ASN A 127 3.14 -11.43 4.98
CA ASN A 127 1.77 -11.24 4.57
C ASN A 127 0.95 -12.52 4.81
N GLY A 128 -0.07 -12.44 5.65
CA GLY A 128 -0.88 -13.61 5.95
C GLY A 128 -1.89 -13.39 7.07
N PHE A 129 -2.55 -14.49 7.44
CA PHE A 129 -3.43 -14.60 8.58
C PHE A 129 -2.65 -15.28 9.73
N PHE A 130 -1.90 -14.48 10.48
CA PHE A 130 -1.02 -14.97 11.53
C PHE A 130 -1.75 -15.01 12.87
N LYS A 131 -1.74 -16.19 13.52
CA LYS A 131 -2.19 -16.37 14.91
C LYS A 131 -1.01 -16.28 15.88
N SER A 132 0.20 -16.58 15.37
CA SER A 132 1.46 -16.49 16.10
C SER A 132 2.63 -16.21 15.18
N MET A 133 3.78 -15.84 15.75
CA MET A 133 5.01 -15.62 14.97
C MET A 133 5.51 -16.89 14.26
N SER A 134 5.17 -18.07 14.75
CA SER A 134 5.53 -19.36 14.11
C SER A 134 4.78 -19.61 12.79
N ASP A 135 3.72 -18.84 12.50
CA ASP A 135 2.99 -18.94 11.22
C ASP A 135 3.74 -18.28 10.07
N ILE A 136 4.71 -17.42 10.39
CA ILE A 136 5.52 -16.73 9.38
C ILE A 136 6.54 -17.72 8.82
N ASN A 137 6.52 -17.90 7.52
CA ASN A 137 7.42 -18.78 6.78
C ASN A 137 7.81 -18.16 5.44
N GLY A 138 8.71 -18.79 4.69
CA GLY A 138 9.20 -18.26 3.41
C GLY A 138 8.12 -17.98 2.37
N LYS A 139 6.97 -18.69 2.42
CA LYS A 139 5.84 -18.49 1.50
C LYS A 139 4.93 -17.33 1.93
N SER A 140 5.08 -16.81 3.15
CA SER A 140 4.38 -15.59 3.59
C SER A 140 5.19 -14.32 3.34
N LEU A 141 6.46 -14.43 2.94
CA LEU A 141 7.33 -13.30 2.70
C LEU A 141 7.22 -12.79 1.27
N THR A 142 7.10 -11.48 1.11
CA THR A 142 7.19 -10.80 -0.18
C THR A 142 8.34 -9.81 -0.18
N LEU A 143 9.10 -9.79 -1.27
CA LEU A 143 10.24 -8.90 -1.46
C LEU A 143 9.91 -7.91 -2.59
N SER A 144 9.90 -6.63 -2.27
CA SER A 144 9.74 -5.55 -3.26
C SER A 144 11.00 -4.70 -3.35
N ALA A 145 11.29 -4.21 -4.55
CA ALA A 145 12.42 -3.32 -4.80
C ALA A 145 12.09 -2.33 -5.92
N THR A 146 12.63 -1.11 -5.83
CA THR A 146 12.47 -0.06 -6.85
C THR A 146 13.78 0.67 -7.03
N ALA A 147 14.16 0.94 -8.27
CA ALA A 147 15.28 1.77 -8.63
C ALA A 147 14.82 2.84 -9.63
N ILE A 148 15.08 4.12 -9.33
CA ILE A 148 14.69 5.27 -10.16
C ILE A 148 15.91 6.15 -10.35
N TYR A 149 16.22 6.47 -11.61
CA TYR A 149 17.14 7.53 -11.97
C TYR A 149 16.35 8.77 -12.37
N GLY A 150 16.74 9.95 -11.86
CA GLY A 150 15.95 11.15 -12.05
C GLY A 150 16.74 12.43 -12.18
N TRP A 151 16.00 13.46 -12.56
CA TRP A 151 16.49 14.82 -12.81
C TRP A 151 15.65 15.83 -12.02
N LYS A 152 16.32 16.70 -11.28
CA LYS A 152 15.74 17.91 -10.69
C LYS A 152 16.06 19.08 -11.61
N THR A 153 15.10 19.48 -12.43
CA THR A 153 15.30 20.55 -13.42
C THR A 153 15.13 21.95 -12.83
N SER A 154 14.47 22.04 -11.67
CA SER A 154 14.32 23.29 -10.90
C SER A 154 13.90 22.96 -9.44
N GLU A 155 13.86 23.97 -8.57
CA GLU A 155 13.32 23.79 -7.21
C GLU A 155 11.82 23.39 -7.19
N LYS A 156 11.12 23.52 -8.31
CA LYS A 156 9.71 23.20 -8.47
C LYS A 156 9.45 21.92 -9.30
N ASN A 157 10.50 21.27 -9.83
CA ASN A 157 10.30 20.13 -10.73
C ASN A 157 11.37 19.06 -10.60
N MET A 158 10.92 17.84 -10.29
CA MET A 158 11.71 16.61 -10.25
C MET A 158 11.00 15.53 -11.06
N ILE A 159 11.71 14.90 -11.99
CA ILE A 159 11.19 13.79 -12.79
C ILE A 159 12.21 12.66 -12.81
N GLY A 160 11.76 11.42 -12.90
CA GLY A 160 12.63 10.25 -12.98
C GLY A 160 11.90 9.05 -13.57
N THR A 161 12.66 8.10 -14.06
CA THR A 161 12.16 6.83 -14.57
C THR A 161 12.95 5.67 -13.97
N GLY A 162 12.32 4.51 -13.92
CA GLY A 162 12.94 3.35 -13.30
C GLY A 162 12.15 2.08 -13.49
N ILE A 163 12.47 1.09 -12.66
CA ILE A 163 11.81 -0.21 -12.64
C ILE A 163 11.47 -0.59 -11.19
N ALA A 164 10.33 -1.24 -11.00
CA ALA A 164 9.93 -1.80 -9.73
C ALA A 164 9.56 -3.29 -9.86
N ARG A 165 10.01 -4.06 -8.89
CA ARG A 165 9.50 -5.39 -8.55
C ARG A 165 8.49 -5.22 -7.41
N THR A 166 7.23 -5.60 -7.60
CA THR A 166 6.17 -5.29 -6.63
C THR A 166 5.04 -6.31 -6.65
N TYR A 167 4.25 -6.34 -5.58
CA TYR A 167 3.04 -7.16 -5.42
C TYR A 167 1.75 -6.33 -5.44
N ARG A 168 1.79 -5.05 -5.80
CA ARG A 168 0.61 -4.16 -5.75
C ARG A 168 -0.56 -4.59 -6.64
N ALA A 169 -0.33 -5.47 -7.60
CA ALA A 169 -1.39 -6.09 -8.39
C ALA A 169 -1.93 -7.40 -7.76
N GLY A 170 -1.57 -7.71 -6.51
CA GLY A 170 -1.92 -8.97 -5.83
C GLY A 170 -1.06 -10.16 -6.26
N GLN A 171 -0.13 -9.98 -7.17
CA GLN A 171 0.87 -10.96 -7.61
C GLN A 171 2.18 -10.25 -7.91
N LEU A 172 3.28 -11.01 -7.97
CA LEU A 172 4.57 -10.48 -8.32
C LEU A 172 4.59 -9.98 -9.78
N ILE A 173 4.90 -8.71 -9.95
CA ILE A 173 5.08 -8.07 -11.25
C ILE A 173 6.35 -7.21 -11.29
N HIS A 174 6.89 -7.04 -12.49
CA HIS A 174 7.95 -6.08 -12.78
C HIS A 174 7.37 -5.01 -13.71
N VAL A 175 7.44 -3.76 -13.29
CA VAL A 175 6.80 -2.65 -14.00
C VAL A 175 7.74 -1.46 -14.17
N PRO A 176 7.66 -0.73 -15.29
CA PRO A 176 8.29 0.56 -15.40
C PRO A 176 7.67 1.54 -14.40
N VAL A 177 8.49 2.46 -13.90
CA VAL A 177 8.08 3.47 -12.92
C VAL A 177 8.35 4.86 -13.48
N LEU A 178 7.37 5.75 -13.36
CA LEU A 178 7.52 7.18 -13.57
C LEU A 178 7.37 7.89 -12.23
N PHE A 179 8.44 8.58 -11.81
CA PHE A 179 8.44 9.49 -10.68
C PHE A 179 8.34 10.92 -11.21
N TRP A 180 7.37 11.71 -10.74
CA TRP A 180 7.26 13.10 -11.14
C TRP A 180 6.61 13.95 -10.05
N ASN A 181 7.40 14.82 -9.44
CA ASN A 181 6.92 15.81 -8.48
C ASN A 181 7.08 17.19 -9.08
N LYS A 182 5.98 17.94 -9.17
CA LYS A 182 5.95 19.27 -9.75
C LYS A 182 5.09 20.24 -8.94
N THR A 183 5.61 21.40 -8.68
CA THR A 183 4.88 22.53 -8.12
C THR A 183 4.63 23.54 -9.23
N PHE A 184 3.37 23.71 -9.61
CA PHE A 184 2.98 24.61 -10.69
C PHE A 184 3.05 26.07 -10.25
N ASN A 185 2.52 26.33 -9.04
CA ASN A 185 2.53 27.64 -8.40
C ASN A 185 2.52 27.45 -6.86
N ASP A 186 2.32 28.51 -6.09
CA ASP A 186 2.37 28.43 -4.63
C ASP A 186 1.26 27.55 -4.01
N ARG A 187 0.16 27.35 -4.73
CA ARG A 187 -0.98 26.56 -4.29
C ARG A 187 -1.05 25.17 -4.92
N TRP A 188 -0.83 25.05 -6.22
CA TRP A 188 -1.02 23.82 -6.97
C TRP A 188 0.29 23.05 -7.19
N GLY A 189 0.18 21.75 -7.07
CA GLY A 189 1.27 20.83 -7.38
C GLY A 189 0.76 19.42 -7.68
N MET A 190 1.65 18.56 -8.12
CA MET A 190 1.37 17.11 -8.28
C MET A 190 2.54 16.28 -7.76
N GLU A 191 2.21 15.07 -7.31
CA GLU A 191 3.14 14.08 -6.80
C GLU A 191 2.77 12.73 -7.39
N LEU A 192 3.59 12.21 -8.29
CA LEU A 192 3.36 10.98 -9.03
C LEU A 192 4.46 9.96 -8.78
N LEU A 193 4.05 8.73 -8.57
CA LEU A 193 4.87 7.53 -8.60
C LEU A 193 4.07 6.45 -9.33
N LEU A 194 4.00 6.58 -10.65
CA LEU A 194 3.18 5.71 -11.48
C LEU A 194 3.85 4.35 -11.71
N PRO A 195 3.06 3.26 -11.76
CA PRO A 195 1.61 3.20 -11.63
C PRO A 195 1.09 3.17 -10.18
N ALA A 196 1.95 3.21 -9.16
CA ALA A 196 1.59 2.92 -7.77
C ALA A 196 0.65 3.96 -7.15
N LYS A 197 0.88 5.25 -7.38
CA LYS A 197 0.05 6.34 -6.86
C LYS A 197 0.27 7.64 -7.62
N GLY A 198 -0.73 8.53 -7.54
CA GLY A 198 -0.64 9.87 -8.08
C GLY A 198 -1.65 10.79 -7.43
N HIS A 199 -1.23 12.02 -7.11
CA HIS A 199 -2.07 13.02 -6.46
C HIS A 199 -1.83 14.40 -7.06
N LEU A 200 -2.91 15.12 -7.29
CA LEU A 200 -2.91 16.58 -7.41
C LEU A 200 -3.08 17.17 -6.02
N ARG A 201 -2.32 18.20 -5.72
CA ARG A 201 -2.28 18.86 -4.43
C ARG A 201 -2.69 20.32 -4.57
N TYR A 202 -3.54 20.79 -3.63
CA TYR A 202 -3.88 22.19 -3.44
C TYR A 202 -3.51 22.61 -2.02
N ASN A 203 -2.59 23.56 -1.88
CA ASN A 203 -2.18 24.13 -0.61
C ASN A 203 -3.03 25.37 -0.29
N PHE A 204 -3.92 25.28 0.70
CA PHE A 204 -4.57 26.46 1.27
C PHE A 204 -3.55 27.35 2.02
N SER A 205 -2.61 26.66 2.69
CA SER A 205 -1.46 27.25 3.39
C SER A 205 -0.36 26.20 3.54
N THR A 206 0.77 26.56 4.16
CA THR A 206 1.84 25.61 4.52
C THR A 206 1.44 24.56 5.56
N SER A 207 0.29 24.76 6.22
CA SER A 207 -0.24 23.88 7.28
C SER A 207 -1.60 23.28 6.97
N ASN A 208 -2.12 23.48 5.75
CA ASN A 208 -3.43 22.99 5.34
C ASN A 208 -3.46 22.70 3.84
N MET A 209 -3.70 21.45 3.47
CA MET A 209 -3.70 21.03 2.07
C MET A 209 -4.78 20.01 1.77
N LEU A 210 -5.27 20.06 0.54
CA LEU A 210 -6.19 19.09 -0.05
C LEU A 210 -5.46 18.37 -1.18
N GLN A 211 -5.68 17.07 -1.28
CA GLN A 211 -5.14 16.26 -2.36
C GLN A 211 -6.25 15.41 -2.97
N ALA A 212 -6.23 15.26 -4.28
CA ALA A 212 -7.11 14.34 -5.01
C ALA A 212 -6.26 13.44 -5.89
N GLY A 213 -6.56 12.15 -5.89
CA GLY A 213 -5.77 11.21 -6.66
C GLY A 213 -6.13 9.77 -6.41
N PHE A 214 -5.15 8.89 -6.58
CA PHE A 214 -5.35 7.45 -6.44
C PHE A 214 -4.12 6.75 -5.85
N GLU A 215 -4.35 5.54 -5.35
CA GLU A 215 -3.32 4.59 -4.98
C GLU A 215 -3.71 3.17 -5.41
N LEU A 216 -2.73 2.40 -5.90
CA LEU A 216 -2.83 0.96 -6.07
C LEU A 216 -2.33 0.28 -4.81
N GLU A 217 -3.16 -0.54 -4.20
CA GLU A 217 -2.80 -1.39 -3.07
C GLU A 217 -2.99 -2.85 -3.44
N GLY A 218 -2.15 -3.70 -2.93
CA GLY A 218 -2.30 -5.13 -3.10
C GLY A 218 -1.09 -5.88 -2.60
N ASN A 219 -1.34 -7.15 -2.32
CA ASN A 219 -0.31 -8.10 -1.90
C ASN A 219 -0.84 -9.53 -2.04
N GLN A 220 0.02 -10.50 -1.76
CA GLN A 220 -0.34 -11.90 -1.65
C GLN A 220 -0.24 -12.32 -0.18
N PHE A 221 -1.33 -12.88 0.36
CA PHE A 221 -1.46 -13.25 1.76
C PHE A 221 -1.59 -14.76 1.91
N SER A 222 -0.82 -15.37 2.81
CA SER A 222 -0.96 -16.78 3.16
C SER A 222 -2.06 -16.98 4.20
N MET A 223 -2.89 -18.01 4.03
CA MET A 223 -3.93 -18.41 4.97
C MET A 223 -3.86 -19.92 5.20
N ARG A 224 -3.77 -20.35 6.44
CA ARG A 224 -3.92 -21.78 6.78
C ARG A 224 -5.36 -22.22 6.56
N LEU A 225 -5.53 -23.25 5.74
CA LEU A 225 -6.83 -23.85 5.46
C LEU A 225 -6.65 -25.38 5.43
N PRO A 226 -6.85 -26.06 6.57
CA PRO A 226 -6.50 -27.49 6.73
C PRO A 226 -7.12 -28.44 5.68
N ASN A 227 -8.30 -28.11 5.17
CA ASN A 227 -8.99 -28.90 4.16
C ASN A 227 -8.58 -28.57 2.71
N SER A 228 -7.61 -27.67 2.51
CA SER A 228 -7.02 -27.43 1.20
C SER A 228 -5.94 -28.46 0.88
N GLN A 229 -5.67 -28.68 -0.40
CA GLN A 229 -4.70 -29.67 -0.87
C GLN A 229 -3.31 -29.58 -0.20
N ASN A 230 -2.87 -28.36 0.12
CA ASN A 230 -1.55 -28.09 0.72
C ASN A 230 -1.65 -27.55 2.16
N GLY A 231 -2.83 -27.60 2.81
CA GLY A 231 -3.06 -27.04 4.14
C GLY A 231 -2.93 -25.51 4.21
N THR A 232 -2.59 -24.85 3.11
CA THR A 232 -2.40 -23.39 2.99
C THR A 232 -2.87 -22.91 1.63
N VAL A 233 -3.57 -21.80 1.61
CA VAL A 233 -3.99 -21.09 0.40
C VAL A 233 -3.38 -19.70 0.39
N PHE A 234 -3.33 -19.08 -0.79
CA PHE A 234 -2.74 -17.76 -1.00
C PHE A 234 -3.78 -16.83 -1.61
N ILE A 235 -4.07 -15.73 -0.92
CA ILE A 235 -5.03 -14.73 -1.38
C ILE A 235 -4.26 -13.65 -2.13
N GLN A 236 -4.53 -13.52 -3.42
CA GLN A 236 -4.04 -12.42 -4.25
C GLN A 236 -5.07 -11.29 -4.22
N ARG A 237 -4.75 -10.20 -3.54
CA ARG A 237 -5.61 -9.03 -3.43
C ARG A 237 -5.01 -7.86 -4.18
N GLY A 238 -5.85 -7.16 -4.96
CA GLY A 238 -5.47 -5.95 -5.67
C GLY A 238 -6.61 -4.94 -5.68
N GLU A 239 -6.32 -3.70 -5.31
CA GLU A 239 -7.28 -2.62 -5.19
C GLU A 239 -6.76 -1.35 -5.86
N PHE A 240 -7.66 -0.63 -6.53
CA PHE A 240 -7.47 0.73 -6.99
C PHE A 240 -8.32 1.65 -6.11
N LYS A 241 -7.68 2.62 -5.46
CA LYS A 241 -8.31 3.49 -4.47
C LYS A 241 -8.26 4.96 -4.91
N PRO A 242 -9.20 5.42 -5.76
CA PRO A 242 -9.40 6.86 -5.98
C PRO A 242 -9.88 7.50 -4.69
N ARG A 243 -9.28 8.65 -4.34
CA ARG A 243 -9.52 9.28 -3.04
C ARG A 243 -9.26 10.77 -3.03
N ILE A 244 -9.90 11.43 -2.08
CA ILE A 244 -9.61 12.80 -1.66
C ILE A 244 -9.01 12.71 -0.26
N MET A 245 -7.98 13.51 0.01
CA MET A 245 -7.26 13.56 1.27
C MET A 245 -7.14 15.01 1.74
N TRP A 246 -7.42 15.24 3.00
CA TRP A 246 -7.23 16.52 3.66
C TRP A 246 -6.18 16.37 4.76
N ASP A 247 -5.11 17.14 4.67
CA ASP A 247 -4.03 17.19 5.64
C ASP A 247 -4.03 18.53 6.36
N LYS A 248 -4.06 18.51 7.68
CA LYS A 248 -4.05 19.68 8.54
C LYS A 248 -3.00 19.55 9.63
N LYS A 249 -2.12 20.52 9.74
CA LYS A 249 -1.22 20.67 10.88
C LYS A 249 -2.03 21.01 12.13
N ILE A 250 -1.86 20.23 13.20
CA ILE A 250 -2.49 20.47 14.51
C ILE A 250 -1.54 21.34 15.35
N SER A 251 -0.29 20.85 15.54
CA SER A 251 0.70 21.53 16.36
C SER A 251 2.11 21.00 16.03
N GLY A 252 3.12 21.84 16.05
CA GLY A 252 4.51 21.44 15.83
C GLY A 252 4.67 20.56 14.58
N PHE A 253 5.01 19.29 14.77
CA PHE A 253 5.19 18.29 13.72
C PHE A 253 4.00 17.33 13.58
N ILE A 254 2.93 17.56 14.33
CA ILE A 254 1.74 16.70 14.36
C ILE A 254 0.74 17.17 13.31
N TRP A 255 0.37 16.26 12.42
CA TRP A 255 -0.60 16.47 11.37
C TRP A 255 -1.75 15.46 11.48
N PHE A 256 -2.95 15.94 11.25
CA PHE A 256 -4.13 15.11 11.09
C PHE A 256 -4.45 14.95 9.60
N ASN A 257 -4.83 13.75 9.20
CA ASN A 257 -5.24 13.46 7.83
C ASN A 257 -6.57 12.72 7.83
N VAL A 258 -7.46 13.15 6.97
CA VAL A 258 -8.73 12.49 6.66
C VAL A 258 -8.74 12.12 5.19
N GLN A 259 -9.20 10.92 4.88
CA GLN A 259 -9.34 10.46 3.51
C GLN A 259 -10.73 9.87 3.31
N ALA A 260 -11.30 10.09 2.14
CA ALA A 260 -12.52 9.44 1.67
C ALA A 260 -12.34 9.05 0.21
N GLY A 261 -12.89 7.90 -0.17
CA GLY A 261 -12.77 7.42 -1.54
C GLY A 261 -13.54 6.14 -1.80
N LEU A 262 -13.27 5.56 -2.95
CA LEU A 262 -13.80 4.27 -3.36
C LEU A 262 -12.69 3.22 -3.30
N ARG A 263 -13.06 2.00 -2.91
CA ARG A 263 -12.19 0.83 -2.96
C ARG A 263 -12.65 -0.03 -4.14
N TYR A 264 -12.01 0.14 -5.28
CA TYR A 264 -12.28 -0.68 -6.45
C TYR A 264 -11.44 -1.96 -6.37
N ASN A 265 -12.10 -3.09 -6.06
CA ASN A 265 -11.47 -4.40 -5.92
C ASN A 265 -11.37 -5.06 -7.29
N TYR A 266 -10.23 -4.98 -7.96
CA TYR A 266 -10.03 -5.59 -9.27
C TYR A 266 -9.49 -7.02 -9.20
N ARG A 267 -9.01 -7.46 -8.02
CA ARG A 267 -8.53 -8.82 -7.78
C ARG A 267 -8.81 -9.26 -6.35
N PHE A 268 -9.41 -10.44 -6.23
CA PHE A 268 -9.47 -11.21 -5.00
C PHE A 268 -9.54 -12.69 -5.38
N ASP A 269 -8.37 -13.30 -5.60
CA ASP A 269 -8.22 -14.68 -6.02
C ASP A 269 -7.61 -15.51 -4.90
N VAL A 270 -8.14 -16.71 -4.67
CA VAL A 270 -7.59 -17.69 -3.74
C VAL A 270 -6.88 -18.78 -4.53
N MET A 271 -5.58 -18.89 -4.34
CA MET A 271 -4.69 -19.76 -5.10
C MET A 271 -4.23 -20.94 -4.24
N ASN A 272 -3.95 -22.08 -4.88
CA ASN A 272 -3.47 -23.29 -4.20
C ASN A 272 -1.96 -23.29 -3.90
N GLN A 273 -1.22 -22.36 -4.49
CA GLN A 273 0.24 -22.25 -4.26
C GLN A 273 0.73 -20.81 -4.31
N TYR A 274 1.91 -20.61 -3.74
CA TYR A 274 2.59 -19.33 -3.72
C TYR A 274 2.93 -18.85 -5.14
N ASP A 275 2.73 -17.54 -5.38
CA ASP A 275 2.99 -16.86 -6.67
C ASP A 275 2.36 -17.54 -7.89
N ALA A 276 1.21 -18.18 -7.69
CA ALA A 276 0.47 -18.83 -8.77
C ALA A 276 0.00 -17.81 -9.80
N LYS A 277 0.14 -18.16 -11.10
CA LYS A 277 -0.24 -17.30 -12.22
C LYS A 277 -1.26 -17.93 -13.16
N LYS A 278 -1.44 -19.26 -13.06
CA LYS A 278 -2.32 -20.02 -13.95
C LYS A 278 -3.71 -20.21 -13.36
N ASP A 279 -4.73 -20.23 -14.20
CA ASP A 279 -6.12 -20.40 -13.79
C ASP A 279 -6.39 -21.76 -13.13
N ASN A 280 -5.71 -22.83 -13.57
CA ASN A 280 -5.82 -24.15 -12.94
C ASN A 280 -5.24 -24.23 -11.51
N GLN A 281 -4.53 -23.18 -11.06
CA GLN A 281 -4.01 -23.03 -9.71
C GLN A 281 -4.93 -22.21 -8.80
N ARG A 282 -6.07 -21.76 -9.34
CA ARG A 282 -7.04 -20.94 -8.64
C ARG A 282 -8.15 -21.82 -8.08
N TYR A 283 -8.35 -21.75 -6.77
CA TYR A 283 -9.48 -22.40 -6.10
C TYR A 283 -10.75 -21.58 -6.21
N PHE A 284 -10.61 -20.25 -6.14
CA PHE A 284 -11.72 -19.35 -5.98
C PHE A 284 -11.36 -17.97 -6.51
N THR A 285 -12.32 -17.31 -7.16
CA THR A 285 -12.22 -15.88 -7.49
C THR A 285 -13.46 -15.17 -6.99
N SER A 286 -13.31 -13.94 -6.53
CA SER A 286 -14.45 -13.12 -6.15
C SER A 286 -14.35 -11.75 -6.79
N LYS A 287 -15.43 -11.30 -7.37
CA LYS A 287 -15.64 -9.92 -7.74
C LYS A 287 -16.20 -9.20 -6.52
N LEU A 288 -15.33 -8.81 -5.59
CA LEU A 288 -15.75 -8.03 -4.43
C LEU A 288 -16.45 -6.75 -4.88
N GLY A 289 -17.48 -6.35 -4.16
CA GLY A 289 -18.10 -5.05 -4.34
C GLY A 289 -17.10 -3.90 -4.10
N ASN A 290 -17.46 -2.71 -4.55
CA ASN A 290 -16.61 -1.52 -4.52
C ASN A 290 -17.13 -0.51 -3.48
N PRO A 291 -16.89 -0.74 -2.16
CA PRO A 291 -17.41 0.12 -1.12
C PRO A 291 -16.69 1.48 -1.08
N MET A 292 -17.36 2.46 -0.53
CA MET A 292 -16.69 3.66 -0.03
C MET A 292 -15.83 3.31 1.18
N PHE A 293 -14.74 4.03 1.35
CA PHE A 293 -13.91 3.94 2.56
C PHE A 293 -13.63 5.33 3.14
N PHE A 294 -13.41 5.34 4.44
CA PHE A 294 -12.95 6.50 5.21
C PHE A 294 -11.70 6.09 5.97
N ASN A 295 -10.71 6.99 6.00
CA ASN A 295 -9.49 6.81 6.76
C ASN A 295 -9.19 8.06 7.57
N PHE A 296 -8.79 7.86 8.81
CA PHE A 296 -8.34 8.91 9.72
C PHE A 296 -6.95 8.57 10.20
N SER A 297 -6.03 9.52 10.18
CA SER A 297 -4.68 9.26 10.65
C SER A 297 -4.03 10.45 11.35
N LEU A 298 -3.15 10.13 12.29
CA LEU A 298 -2.20 11.04 12.90
C LEU A 298 -0.83 10.77 12.31
N ASN A 299 -0.13 11.85 11.99
CA ASN A 299 1.17 11.79 11.34
C ASN A 299 2.15 12.71 12.06
N PHE A 300 3.34 12.20 12.34
CA PHE A 300 4.49 13.02 12.66
C PHE A 300 5.28 13.24 11.39
N VAL A 301 5.52 14.49 11.05
CA VAL A 301 6.20 14.85 9.81
C VAL A 301 7.59 15.44 10.10
N SER A 302 8.49 15.30 9.12
CA SER A 302 9.78 15.98 9.16
C SER A 302 9.57 17.50 9.08
N PRO A 303 10.32 18.27 9.86
CA PRO A 303 10.36 19.73 9.78
C PRO A 303 10.73 20.23 8.40
#